data_7cdaafb1e665995aa36e67d9282b92d6
#
_entry.id   7cdaafb1e665995aa36e67d9282b92d6
#
_cell.length_a   1.000
_cell.length_b   1.000
_cell.length_c   1.000
_cell.angle_alpha   90.00
_cell.angle_beta   90.00
_cell.angle_gamma   90.00
#
_symmetry.space_group_name_H-M   'P 1'
#
loop_
_entity.id
_entity.type
_entity.pdbx_description
1 polymer ?
#
loop_
_entity_poly.entity_id
_entity_poly.type
_entity_poly.pdbx_seq_one_letter_code
_entity_poly.pdbx_strand_id
1 'polypeptide(L)'
;MNKTEAKKRIEELRKKTEYYAGKYYDDDKPEISDFEYDMLMVELRNLESEFPDLKSEDSLTEKVGGHVKEGFKKVNHEVPLQSLQDVFSFEEVEDFDIRIRKQAEENGIKEVNYVVETKIDGLSASLEYKNGKFVRGATRGNGLVGEDVTENLKTVNSIPMELKDKIDITVRGEVFISK
;
A
#
# COMPACT_ATOMS: atom_id res chain seq x y z
N MET A 1 22.56 -17.90 -9.62
CA MET A 1 23.21 -16.67 -10.16
C MET A 1 24.39 -16.33 -9.25
N ASN A 2 25.52 -15.82 -9.77
CA ASN A 2 26.61 -15.40 -8.88
C ASN A 2 26.33 -14.00 -8.29
N LYS A 3 27.02 -13.66 -7.18
CA LYS A 3 26.78 -12.41 -6.44
C LYS A 3 27.00 -11.14 -7.27
N THR A 4 27.95 -11.16 -8.21
CA THR A 4 28.24 -10.00 -9.09
C THR A 4 27.10 -9.79 -10.10
N GLU A 5 26.57 -10.86 -10.66
CA GLU A 5 25.41 -10.83 -11.56
C GLU A 5 24.16 -10.39 -10.80
N ALA A 6 23.94 -10.92 -9.58
CA ALA A 6 22.84 -10.54 -8.72
C ALA A 6 22.86 -9.04 -8.40
N LYS A 7 24.03 -8.50 -8.03
CA LYS A 7 24.19 -7.07 -7.76
C LYS A 7 23.78 -6.22 -8.96
N LYS A 8 24.28 -6.58 -10.15
CA LYS A 8 23.93 -5.84 -11.38
C LYS A 8 22.43 -5.91 -11.66
N ARG A 9 21.83 -7.11 -11.51
CA ARG A 9 20.41 -7.28 -11.76
C ARG A 9 19.53 -6.51 -10.76
N ILE A 10 19.88 -6.52 -9.47
CA ILE A 10 19.23 -5.73 -8.44
C ILE A 10 19.27 -4.22 -8.76
N GLU A 11 20.45 -3.71 -9.17
CA GLU A 11 20.59 -2.28 -9.55
C GLU A 11 19.75 -1.93 -10.79
N GLU A 12 19.65 -2.80 -11.78
CA GLU A 12 18.78 -2.62 -12.94
C GLU A 12 17.30 -2.61 -12.55
N LEU A 13 16.89 -3.56 -11.71
CA LEU A 13 15.50 -3.67 -11.24
C LEU A 13 15.10 -2.46 -10.40
N ARG A 14 15.93 -2.01 -9.46
CA ARG A 14 15.68 -0.81 -8.67
C ARG A 14 15.43 0.40 -9.55
N LYS A 15 16.27 0.66 -10.55
CA LYS A 15 16.09 1.77 -11.48
C LYS A 15 14.80 1.66 -12.28
N LYS A 16 14.44 0.45 -12.73
CA LYS A 16 13.20 0.23 -13.48
C LYS A 16 11.97 0.41 -12.61
N THR A 17 11.95 -0.19 -11.42
CA THR A 17 10.81 -0.09 -10.50
C THR A 17 10.63 1.34 -10.01
N GLU A 18 11.71 2.08 -9.73
CA GLU A 18 11.66 3.49 -9.37
C GLU A 18 11.12 4.36 -10.51
N TYR A 19 11.59 4.13 -11.74
CA TYR A 19 11.10 4.84 -12.92
C TYR A 19 9.60 4.60 -13.15
N TYR A 20 9.14 3.34 -13.14
CA TYR A 20 7.73 3.04 -13.37
C TYR A 20 6.84 3.46 -12.20
N ALA A 21 7.34 3.41 -10.97
CA ALA A 21 6.63 3.97 -9.81
C ALA A 21 6.42 5.49 -9.98
N GLY A 22 7.45 6.24 -10.41
CA GLY A 22 7.31 7.65 -10.72
C GLY A 22 6.30 7.92 -11.85
N LYS A 23 6.29 7.10 -12.91
CA LYS A 23 5.30 7.20 -13.98
C LYS A 23 3.87 6.97 -13.50
N TYR A 24 3.67 5.97 -12.65
CA TYR A 24 2.37 5.63 -12.10
C TYR A 24 1.90 6.65 -11.04
N TYR A 25 2.73 6.89 -10.01
CA TYR A 25 2.32 7.68 -8.85
C TYR A 25 2.47 9.20 -9.05
N ASP A 26 3.49 9.64 -9.79
CA ASP A 26 3.82 11.06 -9.91
C ASP A 26 3.28 11.66 -11.21
N ASP A 27 3.36 10.95 -12.33
CA ASP A 27 2.97 11.47 -13.66
C ASP A 27 1.54 11.10 -14.07
N ASP A 28 0.85 10.18 -13.36
CA ASP A 28 -0.44 9.60 -13.75
C ASP A 28 -0.43 9.03 -15.20
N LYS A 29 0.73 8.48 -15.62
CA LYS A 29 0.95 7.95 -16.97
C LYS A 29 1.66 6.60 -16.90
N PRO A 30 0.97 5.51 -16.51
CA PRO A 30 1.56 4.19 -16.47
C PRO A 30 2.03 3.78 -17.87
N GLU A 31 3.28 3.35 -17.99
CA GLU A 31 3.89 2.88 -19.24
C GLU A 31 3.91 1.34 -19.33
N ILE A 32 3.66 0.66 -18.21
CA ILE A 32 3.50 -0.80 -18.12
C ILE A 32 2.23 -1.12 -17.33
N SER A 33 1.73 -2.34 -17.48
CA SER A 33 0.60 -2.83 -16.69
C SER A 33 1.00 -3.06 -15.23
N ASP A 34 0.02 -3.04 -14.32
CA ASP A 34 0.22 -3.35 -12.91
C ASP A 34 0.87 -4.73 -12.74
N PHE A 35 0.43 -5.72 -13.52
CA PHE A 35 1.02 -7.06 -13.51
C PHE A 35 2.51 -7.05 -13.88
N GLU A 36 2.91 -6.31 -14.93
CA GLU A 36 4.32 -6.21 -15.32
C GLU A 36 5.16 -5.52 -14.24
N TYR A 37 4.61 -4.49 -13.60
CA TYR A 37 5.26 -3.83 -12.47
C TYR A 37 5.42 -4.77 -11.29
N ASP A 38 4.38 -5.50 -10.91
CA ASP A 38 4.39 -6.47 -9.82
C ASP A 38 5.41 -7.57 -10.05
N MET A 39 5.54 -8.07 -11.29
CA MET A 39 6.56 -9.07 -11.63
C MET A 39 7.98 -8.54 -11.45
N LEU A 40 8.25 -7.27 -11.79
CA LEU A 40 9.54 -6.65 -11.51
C LEU A 40 9.81 -6.55 -10.00
N MET A 41 8.80 -6.21 -9.21
CA MET A 41 8.89 -6.12 -7.75
C MET A 41 9.11 -7.50 -7.10
N VAL A 42 8.45 -8.54 -7.60
CA VAL A 42 8.66 -9.94 -7.16
C VAL A 42 10.09 -10.38 -7.45
N GLU A 43 10.61 -10.14 -8.67
CA GLU A 43 11.99 -10.47 -9.02
C GLU A 43 12.99 -9.75 -8.11
N LEU A 44 12.78 -8.45 -7.86
CA LEU A 44 13.63 -7.65 -6.99
C LEU A 44 13.61 -8.20 -5.55
N ARG A 45 12.42 -8.48 -5.01
CA ARG A 45 12.24 -9.02 -3.65
C ARG A 45 12.92 -10.38 -3.47
N ASN A 46 12.78 -11.27 -4.45
CA ASN A 46 13.42 -12.58 -4.43
C ASN A 46 14.95 -12.48 -4.43
N LEU A 47 15.52 -11.60 -5.26
CA LEU A 47 16.96 -11.38 -5.31
C LEU A 47 17.50 -10.73 -4.03
N GLU A 48 16.79 -9.77 -3.46
CA GLU A 48 17.16 -9.15 -2.17
C GLU A 48 17.04 -10.14 -1.00
N SER A 49 16.13 -11.11 -1.08
CA SER A 49 16.02 -12.20 -0.12
C SER A 49 17.13 -13.23 -0.25
N GLU A 50 17.53 -13.59 -1.48
CA GLU A 50 18.65 -14.52 -1.77
C GLU A 50 20.02 -13.90 -1.41
N PHE A 51 20.15 -12.56 -1.55
CA PHE A 51 21.37 -11.81 -1.27
C PHE A 51 21.11 -10.64 -0.28
N PRO A 52 20.87 -10.92 1.01
CA PRO A 52 20.46 -9.89 1.99
C PRO A 52 21.47 -8.74 2.16
N ASP A 53 22.73 -8.99 1.95
CA ASP A 53 23.80 -7.99 2.01
C ASP A 53 23.84 -7.03 0.80
N LEU A 54 23.04 -7.29 -0.24
CA LEU A 54 22.81 -6.39 -1.36
C LEU A 54 21.50 -5.58 -1.20
N LYS A 55 20.70 -5.87 -0.19
CA LYS A 55 19.46 -5.15 0.10
C LYS A 55 19.79 -3.72 0.57
N SER A 56 19.02 -2.74 0.11
CA SER A 56 19.12 -1.34 0.54
C SER A 56 17.96 -1.01 1.48
N GLU A 57 18.22 -0.20 2.50
CA GLU A 57 17.18 0.37 3.38
C GLU A 57 16.19 1.25 2.61
N ASP A 58 16.60 1.76 1.43
CA ASP A 58 15.77 2.57 0.54
C ASP A 58 15.07 1.78 -0.56
N SER A 59 15.13 0.43 -0.53
CA SER A 59 14.47 -0.39 -1.54
C SER A 59 12.95 -0.19 -1.55
N LEU A 60 12.36 -0.09 -2.74
CA LEU A 60 10.90 -0.04 -2.91
C LEU A 60 10.20 -1.32 -2.42
N THR A 61 10.94 -2.41 -2.20
CA THR A 61 10.39 -3.63 -1.58
C THR A 61 9.97 -3.44 -0.13
N GLU A 62 10.49 -2.40 0.54
CA GLU A 62 10.18 -2.04 1.92
C GLU A 62 9.29 -0.78 2.03
N LYS A 63 9.20 0.00 0.95
CA LYS A 63 8.49 1.28 0.94
C LYS A 63 7.28 1.23 0.00
N VAL A 64 6.24 1.95 0.37
CA VAL A 64 5.13 2.25 -0.55
C VAL A 64 5.64 3.24 -1.59
N GLY A 65 5.45 2.95 -2.88
CA GLY A 65 5.82 3.86 -3.96
C GLY A 65 5.01 5.16 -3.93
N GLY A 66 5.57 6.21 -4.53
CA GLY A 66 4.96 7.53 -4.69
C GLY A 66 5.62 8.62 -3.86
N HIS A 67 5.67 9.82 -4.44
CA HIS A 67 6.14 11.04 -3.78
C HIS A 67 4.95 11.95 -3.49
N VAL A 68 5.01 12.70 -2.40
CA VAL A 68 4.00 13.71 -2.09
C VAL A 68 4.23 14.92 -3.01
N LYS A 69 3.31 15.17 -3.96
CA LYS A 69 3.39 16.28 -4.92
C LYS A 69 3.42 17.64 -4.21
N GLU A 70 4.12 18.62 -4.79
CA GLU A 70 4.03 20.01 -4.34
C GLU A 70 2.66 20.59 -4.74
N GLY A 71 1.97 21.23 -3.78
CA GLY A 71 0.67 21.87 -4.02
C GLY A 71 -0.40 21.53 -2.99
N PHE A 72 -0.32 20.38 -2.34
CA PHE A 72 -1.18 20.01 -1.21
C PHE A 72 -0.40 20.07 0.10
N LYS A 73 -1.11 20.41 1.18
CA LYS A 73 -0.55 20.37 2.52
C LYS A 73 -0.22 18.91 2.92
N LYS A 74 0.98 18.69 3.44
CA LYS A 74 1.40 17.37 3.90
C LYS A 74 0.70 16.99 5.21
N VAL A 75 0.32 15.71 5.32
CA VAL A 75 -0.33 15.13 6.50
C VAL A 75 0.45 13.88 6.91
N ASN A 76 0.92 13.86 8.15
CA ASN A 76 1.50 12.66 8.74
C ASN A 76 0.37 11.72 9.21
N HIS A 77 0.46 10.44 8.87
CA HIS A 77 -0.46 9.42 9.36
C HIS A 77 -0.05 8.98 10.77
N GLU A 78 -1.00 8.96 11.71
CA GLU A 78 -0.75 8.45 13.07
C GLU A 78 -0.42 6.94 13.06
N VAL A 79 -1.03 6.21 12.13
CA VAL A 79 -0.77 4.79 11.89
C VAL A 79 -0.37 4.62 10.43
N PRO A 80 0.78 3.98 10.13
CA PRO A 80 1.23 3.78 8.77
C PRO A 80 0.20 3.07 7.89
N LEU A 81 0.04 3.56 6.65
CA LEU A 81 -0.84 2.99 5.65
C LEU A 81 -0.04 1.95 4.83
N GLN A 82 -0.07 0.71 5.29
CA GLN A 82 0.65 -0.39 4.64
C GLN A 82 -0.07 -0.83 3.35
N SER A 83 0.70 -1.33 2.39
CA SER A 83 0.17 -2.04 1.23
C SER A 83 -0.24 -3.47 1.61
N LEU A 84 -1.22 -4.02 0.88
CA LEU A 84 -1.52 -5.44 0.93
C LEU A 84 -0.37 -6.21 0.26
N GLN A 85 -0.10 -7.41 0.75
CA GLN A 85 0.83 -8.32 0.11
C GLN A 85 0.11 -9.01 -1.04
N ASP A 86 0.75 -9.03 -2.23
CA ASP A 86 0.24 -9.74 -3.38
C ASP A 86 0.59 -11.22 -3.29
N VAL A 87 -0.28 -12.07 -3.84
CA VAL A 87 -0.07 -13.50 -4.02
C VAL A 87 -0.41 -13.87 -5.46
N PHE A 88 0.37 -14.76 -6.07
CA PHE A 88 0.27 -15.11 -7.48
C PHE A 88 0.00 -16.60 -7.72
N SER A 89 -0.06 -17.40 -6.65
CA SER A 89 -0.36 -18.82 -6.73
C SER A 89 -1.24 -19.30 -5.57
N PHE A 90 -1.84 -20.47 -5.72
CA PHE A 90 -2.61 -21.10 -4.64
C PHE A 90 -1.72 -21.54 -3.48
N GLU A 91 -0.49 -21.93 -3.76
CA GLU A 91 0.51 -22.30 -2.75
C GLU A 91 0.82 -21.11 -1.84
N GLU A 92 0.94 -19.89 -2.39
CA GLU A 92 1.15 -18.67 -1.60
C GLU A 92 -0.05 -18.31 -0.72
N VAL A 93 -1.27 -18.64 -1.17
CA VAL A 93 -2.49 -18.50 -0.34
C VAL A 93 -2.48 -19.52 0.81
N GLU A 94 -2.06 -20.75 0.55
CA GLU A 94 -1.90 -21.77 1.60
C GLU A 94 -0.84 -21.37 2.62
N ASP A 95 0.29 -20.85 2.18
CA ASP A 95 1.35 -20.32 3.05
C ASP A 95 0.85 -19.15 3.91
N PHE A 96 0.01 -18.28 3.35
CA PHE A 96 -0.65 -17.22 4.11
C PHE A 96 -1.54 -17.80 5.21
N ASP A 97 -2.40 -18.77 4.91
CA ASP A 97 -3.27 -19.44 5.90
C ASP A 97 -2.45 -20.10 7.02
N ILE A 98 -1.38 -20.81 6.66
CA ILE A 98 -0.47 -21.45 7.62
C ILE A 98 0.14 -20.39 8.58
N ARG A 99 0.62 -19.27 8.06
CA ARG A 99 1.18 -18.20 8.90
C ARG A 99 0.15 -17.61 9.85
N ILE A 100 -1.06 -17.34 9.36
CA ILE A 100 -2.13 -16.75 10.17
C ILE A 100 -2.56 -17.73 11.26
N ARG A 101 -2.74 -19.02 10.96
CA ARG A 101 -3.10 -20.04 11.96
C ARG A 101 -2.04 -20.21 13.03
N LYS A 102 -0.77 -20.20 12.65
CA LYS A 102 0.35 -20.24 13.59
C LYS A 102 0.32 -19.03 14.55
N GLN A 103 0.16 -17.82 14.01
CA GLN A 103 0.03 -16.62 14.85
C GLN A 103 -1.20 -16.66 15.76
N ALA A 104 -2.32 -17.18 15.27
CA ALA A 104 -3.54 -17.34 16.05
C ALA A 104 -3.31 -18.30 17.23
N GLU A 105 -2.68 -19.43 17.00
CA GLU A 105 -2.34 -20.42 18.02
C GLU A 105 -1.41 -19.84 19.09
N GLU A 106 -0.33 -19.13 18.68
CA GLU A 106 0.61 -18.46 19.59
C GLU A 106 -0.08 -17.40 20.47
N ASN A 107 -1.18 -16.81 20.02
CA ASN A 107 -2.00 -15.84 20.75
C ASN A 107 -3.25 -16.46 21.42
N GLY A 108 -3.38 -17.79 21.44
CA GLY A 108 -4.49 -18.48 22.08
C GLY A 108 -5.83 -18.36 21.34
N ILE A 109 -5.83 -17.93 20.08
CA ILE A 109 -7.02 -17.84 19.22
C ILE A 109 -7.28 -19.21 18.62
N LYS A 110 -8.45 -19.78 18.93
CA LYS A 110 -8.80 -21.15 18.54
C LYS A 110 -9.42 -21.28 17.16
N GLU A 111 -10.02 -20.20 16.66
CA GLU A 111 -10.75 -20.21 15.40
C GLU A 111 -10.32 -19.03 14.52
N VAL A 112 -9.99 -19.32 13.26
CA VAL A 112 -9.62 -18.34 12.25
C VAL A 112 -10.68 -18.38 11.17
N ASN A 113 -11.31 -17.23 10.92
CA ASN A 113 -12.30 -17.04 9.87
C ASN A 113 -11.78 -15.99 8.89
N TYR A 114 -12.08 -16.16 7.60
CA TYR A 114 -11.69 -15.24 6.54
C TYR A 114 -12.90 -14.55 5.93
N VAL A 115 -12.72 -13.28 5.58
CA VAL A 115 -13.63 -12.54 4.69
C VAL A 115 -12.89 -12.33 3.37
N VAL A 116 -13.54 -12.65 2.27
CA VAL A 116 -13.01 -12.44 0.91
C VAL A 116 -13.73 -11.26 0.30
N GLU A 117 -12.98 -10.29 -0.13
CA GLU A 117 -13.50 -9.06 -0.74
C GLU A 117 -12.80 -8.77 -2.06
N THR A 118 -13.49 -8.08 -2.97
CA THR A 118 -12.85 -7.58 -4.19
C THR A 118 -11.85 -6.49 -3.81
N LYS A 119 -10.61 -6.60 -4.30
CA LYS A 119 -9.63 -5.51 -4.20
C LYS A 119 -10.03 -4.42 -5.20
N ILE A 120 -10.68 -3.39 -4.69
CA ILE A 120 -11.08 -2.24 -5.51
C ILE A 120 -9.83 -1.45 -5.90
N ASP A 121 -9.80 -1.00 -7.15
CA ASP A 121 -8.79 -0.12 -7.70
C ASP A 121 -9.27 1.33 -7.67
N GLY A 122 -8.50 2.22 -7.04
CA GLY A 122 -8.86 3.62 -6.86
C GLY A 122 -7.80 4.41 -6.09
N LEU A 123 -8.21 5.49 -5.44
CA LEU A 123 -7.36 6.32 -4.60
C LEU A 123 -7.52 5.92 -3.12
N SER A 124 -6.46 5.39 -2.53
CA SER A 124 -6.47 5.07 -1.10
C SER A 124 -6.49 6.35 -0.26
N ALA A 125 -7.44 6.43 0.66
CA ALA A 125 -7.64 7.59 1.51
C ALA A 125 -7.86 7.21 2.98
N SER A 126 -7.39 8.07 3.89
CA SER A 126 -7.74 8.05 5.30
C SER A 126 -8.73 9.17 5.61
N LEU A 127 -9.76 8.85 6.38
CA LEU A 127 -10.82 9.77 6.82
C LEU A 127 -10.75 9.88 8.33
N GLU A 128 -10.44 11.05 8.86
CA GLU A 128 -10.36 11.32 10.30
C GLU A 128 -11.67 11.97 10.77
N TYR A 129 -12.25 11.37 11.81
CA TYR A 129 -13.42 11.90 12.50
C TYR A 129 -13.05 12.21 13.95
N LYS A 130 -13.50 13.38 14.43
CA LYS A 130 -13.42 13.81 15.83
C LYS A 130 -14.83 14.07 16.35
N ASN A 131 -15.16 13.45 17.49
CA ASN A 131 -16.51 13.53 18.05
C ASN A 131 -17.60 13.23 17.00
N GLY A 132 -17.35 12.24 16.13
CA GLY A 132 -18.22 11.84 15.02
C GLY A 132 -18.24 12.77 13.82
N LYS A 133 -17.54 13.89 13.80
CA LYS A 133 -17.50 14.83 12.66
C LYS A 133 -16.27 14.61 11.80
N PHE A 134 -16.45 14.61 10.48
CA PHE A 134 -15.35 14.56 9.52
C PHE A 134 -14.50 15.83 9.64
N VAL A 135 -13.24 15.68 9.99
CA VAL A 135 -12.31 16.80 10.19
C VAL A 135 -11.19 16.85 9.17
N ARG A 136 -10.75 15.70 8.67
CA ARG A 136 -9.63 15.63 7.74
C ARG A 136 -9.68 14.39 6.87
N GLY A 137 -9.28 14.56 5.61
CA GLY A 137 -9.02 13.46 4.68
C GLY A 137 -7.66 13.59 4.03
N ALA A 138 -6.94 12.48 3.92
CA ALA A 138 -5.60 12.47 3.35
C ALA A 138 -5.40 11.27 2.42
N THR A 139 -4.60 11.46 1.36
CA THR A 139 -4.13 10.35 0.51
C THR A 139 -3.16 9.46 1.26
N ARG A 140 -2.94 8.24 0.77
CA ARG A 140 -1.94 7.33 1.35
C ARG A 140 -0.53 7.93 1.28
N GLY A 141 -0.17 8.57 0.16
CA GLY A 141 1.18 9.02 -0.12
C GLY A 141 2.17 7.85 -0.05
N ASN A 142 3.27 8.03 0.67
CA ASN A 142 4.26 6.99 0.89
C ASN A 142 3.94 6.07 2.10
N GLY A 143 2.72 6.13 2.62
CA GLY A 143 2.27 5.35 3.76
C GLY A 143 2.52 6.02 5.12
N LEU A 144 3.46 6.93 5.24
CA LEU A 144 3.77 7.72 6.43
C LEU A 144 3.27 9.16 6.31
N VAL A 145 3.41 9.73 5.11
CA VAL A 145 3.03 11.09 4.78
C VAL A 145 2.17 11.07 3.53
N GLY A 146 0.97 11.62 3.62
CA GLY A 146 0.04 11.83 2.52
C GLY A 146 -0.18 13.31 2.23
N GLU A 147 -1.18 13.58 1.39
CA GLU A 147 -1.64 14.92 1.02
C GLU A 147 -3.01 15.20 1.63
N ASP A 148 -3.20 16.39 2.15
CA ASP A 148 -4.51 16.86 2.62
C ASP A 148 -5.45 17.06 1.44
N VAL A 149 -6.42 16.19 1.31
CA VAL A 149 -7.46 16.23 0.27
C VAL A 149 -8.86 16.38 0.89
N THR A 150 -8.92 16.97 2.08
CA THR A 150 -10.15 17.14 2.86
C THR A 150 -11.28 17.75 2.02
N GLU A 151 -10.99 18.85 1.33
CA GLU A 151 -12.03 19.55 0.54
C GLU A 151 -12.49 18.72 -0.67
N ASN A 152 -11.59 17.95 -1.28
CA ASN A 152 -11.95 17.03 -2.36
C ASN A 152 -12.88 15.91 -1.84
N LEU A 153 -12.52 15.31 -0.70
CA LEU A 153 -13.28 14.20 -0.12
C LEU A 153 -14.66 14.63 0.39
N LYS A 154 -14.84 15.89 0.77
CA LYS A 154 -16.17 16.45 1.09
C LYS A 154 -17.15 16.44 -0.08
N THR A 155 -16.64 16.38 -1.32
CA THR A 155 -17.50 16.30 -2.51
C THR A 155 -17.97 14.88 -2.82
N VAL A 156 -17.44 13.87 -2.14
CA VAL A 156 -17.80 12.47 -2.33
C VAL A 156 -19.05 12.14 -1.51
N ASN A 157 -20.17 11.97 -2.18
CA ASN A 157 -21.48 11.80 -1.54
C ASN A 157 -21.59 10.61 -0.58
N SER A 158 -20.79 9.56 -0.78
CA SER A 158 -20.77 8.37 0.07
C SER A 158 -19.99 8.55 1.37
N ILE A 159 -19.24 9.64 1.51
CA ILE A 159 -18.49 9.94 2.74
C ILE A 159 -19.40 10.73 3.69
N PRO A 160 -19.78 10.16 4.86
CA PRO A 160 -20.60 10.87 5.82
C PRO A 160 -19.81 11.99 6.47
N MET A 161 -20.35 13.20 6.49
CA MET A 161 -19.76 14.35 7.20
C MET A 161 -19.93 14.26 8.70
N GLU A 162 -20.89 13.46 9.16
CA GLU A 162 -21.13 13.18 10.58
C GLU A 162 -21.54 11.70 10.75
N LEU A 163 -20.91 11.02 11.69
CA LEU A 163 -21.22 9.64 12.08
C LEU A 163 -22.39 9.63 13.07
N LYS A 164 -23.09 8.51 13.18
CA LYS A 164 -24.16 8.31 14.16
C LYS A 164 -23.62 8.40 15.60
N ASP A 165 -22.46 7.82 15.82
CA ASP A 165 -21.80 7.79 17.12
C ASP A 165 -20.77 8.92 17.23
N LYS A 166 -20.73 9.57 18.39
CA LYS A 166 -19.80 10.67 18.67
C LYS A 166 -18.45 10.12 19.17
N ILE A 167 -17.71 9.50 18.25
CA ILE A 167 -16.42 8.88 18.51
C ILE A 167 -15.30 9.57 17.73
N ASP A 168 -14.08 9.43 18.21
CA ASP A 168 -12.87 9.73 17.48
C ASP A 168 -12.41 8.46 16.76
N ILE A 169 -12.32 8.51 15.43
CA ILE A 169 -11.89 7.37 14.63
C ILE A 169 -11.23 7.82 13.34
N THR A 170 -10.22 7.06 12.91
CA THR A 170 -9.68 7.15 11.55
C THR A 170 -10.09 5.92 10.77
N VAL A 171 -10.77 6.15 9.64
CA VAL A 171 -11.24 5.10 8.72
C VAL A 171 -10.39 5.15 7.46
N ARG A 172 -10.04 3.98 6.93
CA ARG A 172 -9.36 3.84 5.64
C ARG A 172 -10.32 3.29 4.62
N GLY A 173 -10.19 3.73 3.39
CA GLY A 173 -11.02 3.28 2.30
C GLY A 173 -10.40 3.58 0.94
N GLU A 174 -11.10 3.16 -0.10
CA GLU A 174 -10.72 3.39 -1.47
C GLU A 174 -11.75 4.27 -2.14
N VAL A 175 -11.31 5.38 -2.73
CA VAL A 175 -12.16 6.28 -3.53
C VAL A 175 -12.02 5.88 -4.98
N PHE A 176 -13.11 5.46 -5.59
CA PHE A 176 -13.13 4.95 -6.95
C PHE A 176 -14.36 5.44 -7.72
N ILE A 177 -14.30 5.33 -9.05
CA ILE A 177 -15.42 5.61 -9.94
C ILE A 177 -15.94 4.28 -10.48
N SER A 178 -17.21 3.97 -10.20
CA SER A 178 -17.87 2.80 -10.80
C SER A 178 -18.04 2.99 -12.30
N LYS A 179 -17.73 1.95 -13.09
CA LYS A 179 -17.98 1.91 -14.53
C LYS A 179 -19.44 1.65 -14.84
#